data_9552e33f51540b63c4ba3e160a5edac2
#
_entry.id   9552e33f51540b63c4ba3e160a5edac2
#
_cell.length_a   1.000
_cell.length_b   1.000
_cell.length_c   1.000
_cell.angle_alpha   90.00
_cell.angle_beta   90.00
_cell.angle_gamma   90.00
#
_symmetry.space_group_name_H-M   'P 1'
#
loop_
_entity.id
_entity.type
_entity.pdbx_description
1 polymer ?
#
loop_
_entity_poly.entity_id
_entity_poly.type
_entity_poly.pdbx_seq_one_letter_code
_entity_poly.pdbx_strand_id
1 'polypeptide(L)'
;TENELYNHYKRIAESITIPIMIYNNPATANVDLTPNIVKNLSEIDNVSYIKESTMDVTRVRDIIKLCEDKMTVFGGIMGYESFLNGAEGWVAVGSNIMPSEFAKLFKLAVVEKDIDKARNMYDHILPIIELVGQHRYTTSTKAALKLMGLDVGPPRPPRLKSSGSELNWVKQVVENNNLKIK
;
A
#
# COMPACT_ATOMS: atom_id res chain seq x y z
N THR A 1 -6.54 -17.25 17.18
CA THR A 1 -5.49 -17.24 18.22
C THR A 1 -4.10 -17.10 17.59
N GLU A 2 -3.11 -16.64 18.37
CA GLU A 2 -1.73 -16.49 17.90
C GLU A 2 -1.13 -17.82 17.41
N ASN A 3 -1.44 -18.93 18.07
CA ASN A 3 -0.99 -20.27 17.66
C ASN A 3 -1.56 -20.69 16.32
N GLU A 4 -2.82 -20.36 16.03
CA GLU A 4 -3.43 -20.66 14.72
C GLU A 4 -2.77 -19.83 13.62
N LEU A 5 -2.51 -18.55 13.87
CA LEU A 5 -1.80 -17.66 12.93
C LEU A 5 -0.37 -18.18 12.68
N TYR A 6 0.37 -18.50 13.72
CA TYR A 6 1.73 -19.05 13.61
C TYR A 6 1.74 -20.34 12.78
N ASN A 7 0.89 -21.31 13.11
CA ASN A 7 0.80 -22.57 12.39
C ASN A 7 0.34 -22.40 10.93
N HIS A 8 -0.54 -21.42 10.66
CA HIS A 8 -0.98 -21.10 9.31
C HIS A 8 0.20 -20.64 8.44
N TYR A 9 0.94 -19.61 8.88
CA TYR A 9 2.09 -19.10 8.14
C TYR A 9 3.22 -20.11 8.03
N LYS A 10 3.49 -20.87 9.09
CA LYS A 10 4.52 -21.92 9.11
C LYS A 10 4.24 -22.99 8.04
N ARG A 11 3.01 -23.50 7.96
CA ARG A 11 2.62 -24.49 6.95
C ARG A 11 2.78 -23.97 5.52
N ILE A 12 2.47 -22.68 5.28
CA ILE A 12 2.67 -22.08 3.97
C ILE A 12 4.17 -21.97 3.68
N ALA A 13 4.96 -21.44 4.62
CA ALA A 13 6.39 -21.24 4.47
C ALA A 13 7.15 -22.56 4.18
N GLU A 14 6.77 -23.65 4.85
CA GLU A 14 7.34 -24.98 4.63
C GLU A 14 6.97 -25.58 3.26
N SER A 15 5.94 -25.08 2.60
CA SER A 15 5.45 -25.61 1.31
C SER A 15 5.96 -24.87 0.08
N ILE A 16 6.67 -23.74 0.25
CA ILE A 16 7.16 -22.90 -0.84
C ILE A 16 8.61 -22.46 -0.59
N THR A 17 9.29 -22.08 -1.67
CA THR A 17 10.69 -21.60 -1.59
C THR A 17 10.84 -20.10 -1.81
N ILE A 18 9.77 -19.43 -2.22
CA ILE A 18 9.77 -17.96 -2.39
C ILE A 18 9.42 -17.28 -1.07
N PRO A 19 10.00 -16.10 -0.77
CA PRO A 19 9.70 -15.37 0.45
C PRO A 19 8.23 -14.94 0.55
N ILE A 20 7.72 -14.93 1.77
CA ILE A 20 6.35 -14.53 2.09
C ILE A 20 6.34 -13.07 2.54
N MET A 21 5.42 -12.28 1.94
CA MET A 21 5.01 -10.99 2.46
C MET A 21 3.66 -11.12 3.16
N ILE A 22 3.65 -10.95 4.47
CA ILE A 22 2.42 -10.86 5.26
C ILE A 22 1.66 -9.58 4.86
N TYR A 23 0.35 -9.64 4.79
CA TYR A 23 -0.50 -8.47 4.62
C TYR A 23 -1.39 -8.26 5.83
N ASN A 24 -1.02 -7.33 6.69
CA ASN A 24 -1.84 -6.93 7.84
C ASN A 24 -2.85 -5.86 7.45
N ASN A 25 -4.11 -6.25 7.33
CA ASN A 25 -5.25 -5.37 7.04
C ASN A 25 -6.47 -5.82 7.88
N PRO A 26 -6.50 -5.46 9.17
CA PRO A 26 -7.55 -5.92 10.09
C PRO A 26 -8.95 -5.49 9.69
N ALA A 27 -9.10 -4.34 9.04
CA ALA A 27 -10.39 -3.87 8.52
C ALA A 27 -11.03 -4.82 7.48
N THR A 28 -10.23 -5.63 6.82
CA THR A 28 -10.70 -6.60 5.81
C THR A 28 -10.61 -8.04 6.31
N ALA A 29 -9.52 -8.38 7.00
CA ALA A 29 -9.25 -9.75 7.45
C ALA A 29 -9.98 -10.10 8.77
N ASN A 30 -10.45 -9.10 9.53
CA ASN A 30 -10.97 -9.25 10.90
C ASN A 30 -9.96 -9.92 11.87
N VAL A 31 -8.69 -9.88 11.52
CA VAL A 31 -7.57 -10.35 12.34
C VAL A 31 -6.49 -9.28 12.31
N ASP A 32 -6.03 -8.89 13.49
CA ASP A 32 -4.96 -7.91 13.65
C ASP A 32 -3.65 -8.61 14.04
N LEU A 33 -2.65 -8.48 13.18
CA LEU A 33 -1.29 -8.92 13.45
C LEU A 33 -0.55 -7.79 14.18
N THR A 34 -0.66 -7.78 15.51
CA THR A 34 0.06 -6.80 16.34
C THR A 34 1.58 -6.91 16.16
N PRO A 35 2.37 -5.88 16.50
CA PRO A 35 3.84 -5.95 16.38
C PRO A 35 4.45 -7.17 17.10
N ASN A 36 3.89 -7.60 18.24
CA ASN A 36 4.35 -8.80 18.94
C ASN A 36 4.04 -10.10 18.18
N ILE A 37 2.86 -10.18 17.56
CA ILE A 37 2.52 -11.33 16.70
C ILE A 37 3.44 -11.35 15.49
N VAL A 38 3.70 -10.20 14.85
CA VAL A 38 4.62 -10.08 13.72
C VAL A 38 6.03 -10.51 14.13
N LYS A 39 6.50 -10.14 15.32
CA LYS A 39 7.76 -10.62 15.90
C LYS A 39 7.81 -12.14 15.96
N ASN A 40 6.76 -12.80 16.45
CA ASN A 40 6.70 -14.25 16.50
C ASN A 40 6.70 -14.88 15.10
N LEU A 41 6.00 -14.26 14.14
CA LEU A 41 5.97 -14.72 12.75
C LEU A 41 7.31 -14.53 12.02
N SER A 42 8.10 -13.52 12.39
CA SER A 42 9.43 -13.27 11.80
C SER A 42 10.47 -14.34 12.18
N GLU A 43 10.17 -15.21 13.14
CA GLU A 43 11.01 -16.37 13.48
C GLU A 43 10.78 -17.58 12.55
N ILE A 44 9.79 -17.51 11.67
CA ILE A 44 9.51 -18.55 10.68
C ILE A 44 10.39 -18.29 9.46
N ASP A 45 11.23 -19.26 9.09
CA ASP A 45 12.01 -19.19 7.87
C ASP A 45 11.11 -18.90 6.67
N ASN A 46 11.56 -18.04 5.76
CA ASN A 46 10.84 -17.62 4.56
C ASN A 46 9.69 -16.59 4.78
N VAL A 47 9.42 -16.16 6.02
CA VAL A 47 8.51 -15.05 6.33
C VAL A 47 9.35 -13.78 6.55
N SER A 48 9.59 -13.00 5.48
CA SER A 48 10.61 -11.95 5.47
C SER A 48 10.05 -10.53 5.28
N TYR A 49 8.79 -10.40 4.92
CA TYR A 49 8.20 -9.10 4.58
C TYR A 49 6.82 -8.92 5.20
N ILE A 50 6.48 -7.68 5.51
CA ILE A 50 5.11 -7.31 5.89
C ILE A 50 4.66 -6.03 5.17
N LYS A 51 3.42 -6.04 4.67
CA LYS A 51 2.68 -4.84 4.31
C LYS A 51 1.76 -4.46 5.46
N GLU A 52 2.08 -3.34 6.13
CA GLU A 52 1.31 -2.82 7.26
C GLU A 52 0.24 -1.82 6.77
N SER A 53 -1.02 -2.10 7.04
CA SER A 53 -2.17 -1.32 6.53
C SER A 53 -3.23 -0.99 7.58
N THR A 54 -2.83 -0.88 8.84
CA THR A 54 -3.75 -0.47 9.92
C THR A 54 -4.02 1.03 9.96
N MET A 55 -3.29 1.85 9.21
CA MET A 55 -3.23 3.32 9.29
C MET A 55 -2.55 3.86 10.57
N ASP A 56 -2.12 3.00 11.47
CA ASP A 56 -1.27 3.36 12.61
C ASP A 56 0.20 3.24 12.21
N VAL A 57 0.77 4.34 11.75
CA VAL A 57 2.17 4.37 11.27
C VAL A 57 3.20 4.11 12.36
N THR A 58 2.83 4.20 13.63
CA THR A 58 3.73 3.86 14.75
C THR A 58 4.06 2.37 14.75
N ARG A 59 3.19 1.53 14.23
CA ARG A 59 3.42 0.08 14.08
C ARG A 59 4.60 -0.24 13.16
N VAL A 60 4.82 0.56 12.11
CA VAL A 60 5.99 0.41 11.23
C VAL A 60 7.27 0.46 12.06
N ARG A 61 7.44 1.52 12.85
CA ARG A 61 8.58 1.68 13.77
C ARG A 61 8.69 0.52 14.76
N ASP A 62 7.56 0.13 15.36
CA ASP A 62 7.54 -0.89 16.41
C ASP A 62 7.88 -2.28 15.85
N ILE A 63 7.39 -2.62 14.66
CA ILE A 63 7.75 -3.88 13.97
C ILE A 63 9.24 -3.89 13.63
N ILE A 64 9.77 -2.81 13.03
CA ILE A 64 11.21 -2.71 12.71
C ILE A 64 12.06 -2.92 13.97
N LYS A 65 11.68 -2.24 15.07
CA LYS A 65 12.41 -2.36 16.33
C LYS A 65 12.36 -3.76 16.95
N LEU A 66 11.23 -4.45 16.84
CA LEU A 66 11.04 -5.77 17.44
C LEU A 66 11.59 -6.91 16.60
N CYS A 67 11.53 -6.79 15.28
CA CYS A 67 11.94 -7.84 14.34
C CYS A 67 13.39 -7.67 13.87
N GLU A 68 14.00 -6.50 14.10
CA GLU A 68 15.35 -6.17 13.65
C GLU A 68 15.53 -6.42 12.14
N ASP A 69 16.52 -7.21 11.74
CA ASP A 69 16.81 -7.55 10.34
C ASP A 69 15.97 -8.70 9.77
N LYS A 70 15.09 -9.31 10.57
CA LYS A 70 14.27 -10.45 10.16
C LYS A 70 13.04 -10.08 9.33
N MET A 71 12.61 -8.82 9.37
CA MET A 71 11.37 -8.39 8.73
C MET A 71 11.52 -7.04 8.01
N THR A 72 11.40 -7.03 6.71
CA THR A 72 11.31 -5.80 5.93
C THR A 72 9.87 -5.28 5.92
N VAL A 73 9.66 -4.02 6.30
CA VAL A 73 8.34 -3.41 6.42
C VAL A 73 8.01 -2.55 5.21
N PHE A 74 6.84 -2.80 4.62
CA PHE A 74 6.25 -2.00 3.56
C PHE A 74 5.01 -1.26 4.06
N GLY A 75 4.88 0.03 3.72
CA GLY A 75 3.66 0.78 3.95
C GLY A 75 2.50 0.25 3.11
N GLY A 76 1.31 0.29 3.66
CA GLY A 76 0.06 -0.05 2.98
C GLY A 76 -0.69 1.20 2.53
N ILE A 77 -1.49 1.79 3.41
CA ILE A 77 -2.30 2.98 3.08
C ILE A 77 -1.48 4.26 3.24
N MET A 78 -0.82 4.43 4.39
CA MET A 78 -0.03 5.61 4.77
C MET A 78 1.43 5.42 4.33
N GLY A 79 1.70 5.47 3.02
CA GLY A 79 3.00 5.09 2.49
C GLY A 79 4.12 6.08 2.78
N TYR A 80 3.90 7.38 2.57
CA TYR A 80 4.90 8.40 2.85
C TYR A 80 5.23 8.48 4.35
N GLU A 81 4.20 8.47 5.18
CA GLU A 81 4.34 8.45 6.63
C GLU A 81 5.04 7.18 7.12
N SER A 82 4.82 6.05 6.43
CA SER A 82 5.56 4.81 6.69
C SER A 82 7.04 4.94 6.36
N PHE A 83 7.42 5.64 5.28
CA PHE A 83 8.81 5.93 4.97
C PHE A 83 9.49 6.75 6.06
N LEU A 84 8.79 7.75 6.62
CA LEU A 84 9.29 8.57 7.73
C LEU A 84 9.49 7.75 9.02
N ASN A 85 8.82 6.60 9.14
CA ASN A 85 8.96 5.65 10.23
C ASN A 85 9.87 4.45 9.90
N GLY A 86 10.58 4.48 8.78
CA GLY A 86 11.60 3.50 8.42
C GLY A 86 11.15 2.38 7.48
N ALA A 87 9.94 2.43 6.91
CA ALA A 87 9.53 1.44 5.91
C ALA A 87 10.43 1.51 4.67
N GLU A 88 10.77 0.34 4.13
CA GLU A 88 11.66 0.20 2.98
C GLU A 88 10.91 0.12 1.63
N GLY A 89 9.59 0.19 1.66
CA GLY A 89 8.78 0.18 0.46
C GLY A 89 7.33 0.58 0.72
N TRP A 90 6.57 0.72 -0.37
CA TRP A 90 5.15 1.02 -0.34
C TRP A 90 4.40 0.24 -1.40
N VAL A 91 3.39 -0.53 -1.00
CA VAL A 91 2.48 -1.18 -1.94
C VAL A 91 1.32 -0.23 -2.22
N ALA A 92 1.55 0.70 -3.14
CA ALA A 92 0.68 1.85 -3.41
C ALA A 92 -0.34 1.58 -4.52
N VAL A 93 -1.63 1.77 -4.28
CA VAL A 93 -2.67 1.69 -5.32
C VAL A 93 -2.53 2.84 -6.33
N GLY A 94 -2.16 4.03 -5.88
CA GLY A 94 -1.97 5.20 -6.73
C GLY A 94 -0.89 5.04 -7.81
N SER A 95 0.06 4.13 -7.61
CA SER A 95 1.09 3.82 -8.61
C SER A 95 0.53 3.22 -9.91
N ASN A 96 -0.71 2.74 -9.93
CA ASN A 96 -1.39 2.36 -11.16
C ASN A 96 -1.73 3.57 -12.05
N ILE A 97 -1.83 4.77 -11.45
CA ILE A 97 -2.22 6.02 -12.13
C ILE A 97 -0.98 6.87 -12.44
N MET A 98 -0.08 7.02 -11.46
CA MET A 98 1.13 7.86 -11.54
C MET A 98 2.40 7.06 -11.15
N PRO A 99 2.79 6.01 -11.88
CA PRO A 99 3.89 5.12 -11.48
C PRO A 99 5.22 5.85 -11.29
N SER A 100 5.55 6.80 -12.16
CA SER A 100 6.81 7.54 -12.12
C SER A 100 6.92 8.43 -10.89
N GLU A 101 5.83 9.08 -10.52
CA GLU A 101 5.77 10.00 -9.37
C GLU A 101 5.85 9.23 -8.05
N PHE A 102 5.17 8.09 -7.95
CA PHE A 102 5.28 7.21 -6.77
C PHE A 102 6.68 6.62 -6.64
N ALA A 103 7.31 6.19 -7.75
CA ALA A 103 8.70 5.73 -7.75
C ALA A 103 9.67 6.86 -7.36
N LYS A 104 9.42 8.09 -7.82
CA LYS A 104 10.21 9.27 -7.46
C LYS A 104 10.06 9.61 -5.98
N LEU A 105 8.85 9.54 -5.42
CA LEU A 105 8.63 9.73 -3.99
C LEU A 105 9.46 8.72 -3.18
N PHE A 106 9.39 7.43 -3.53
CA PHE A 106 10.21 6.40 -2.90
C PHE A 106 11.71 6.75 -2.96
N LYS A 107 12.21 7.09 -4.15
CA LYS A 107 13.62 7.45 -4.34
C LYS A 107 14.04 8.61 -3.44
N LEU A 108 13.24 9.68 -3.39
CA LEU A 108 13.51 10.86 -2.56
C LEU A 108 13.48 10.55 -1.06
N ALA A 109 12.45 9.80 -0.62
CA ALA A 109 12.23 9.56 0.81
C ALA A 109 13.17 8.49 1.39
N VAL A 110 13.40 7.39 0.65
CA VAL A 110 14.10 6.20 1.17
C VAL A 110 15.56 6.16 0.72
N VAL A 111 15.82 6.43 -0.56
CA VAL A 111 17.18 6.28 -1.13
C VAL A 111 18.01 7.55 -0.91
N GLU A 112 17.49 8.70 -1.34
CA GLU A 112 18.20 9.99 -1.25
C GLU A 112 18.06 10.64 0.13
N LYS A 113 17.02 10.29 0.87
CA LYS A 113 16.68 10.86 2.20
C LYS A 113 16.49 12.38 2.16
N ASP A 114 16.08 12.92 1.02
CA ASP A 114 15.74 14.33 0.81
C ASP A 114 14.27 14.56 1.21
N ILE A 115 14.05 14.79 2.50
CA ILE A 115 12.70 14.87 3.08
C ILE A 115 11.90 16.05 2.52
N ASP A 116 12.55 17.17 2.24
CA ASP A 116 11.87 18.35 1.71
C ASP A 116 11.34 18.11 0.28
N LYS A 117 12.18 17.53 -0.58
CA LYS A 117 11.73 17.15 -1.92
C LYS A 117 10.72 16.00 -1.91
N ALA A 118 10.87 15.05 -0.99
CA ALA A 118 9.91 13.98 -0.80
C ALA A 118 8.53 14.54 -0.40
N ARG A 119 8.49 15.52 0.52
CA ARG A 119 7.26 16.19 0.92
C ARG A 119 6.59 16.90 -0.25
N ASN A 120 7.34 17.67 -1.02
CA ASN A 120 6.81 18.34 -2.20
C ASN A 120 6.24 17.34 -3.24
N MET A 121 6.90 16.19 -3.38
CA MET A 121 6.41 15.11 -4.26
C MET A 121 5.14 14.47 -3.69
N TYR A 122 5.09 14.24 -2.39
CA TYR A 122 3.89 13.73 -1.71
C TYR A 122 2.70 14.66 -1.90
N ASP A 123 2.87 15.98 -1.66
CA ASP A 123 1.84 16.99 -1.86
C ASP A 123 1.35 17.01 -3.31
N HIS A 124 2.24 16.81 -4.28
CA HIS A 124 1.89 16.72 -5.70
C HIS A 124 1.00 15.52 -6.01
N ILE A 125 1.26 14.35 -5.42
CA ILE A 125 0.48 13.13 -5.67
C ILE A 125 -0.71 12.95 -4.72
N LEU A 126 -0.86 13.82 -3.73
CA LEU A 126 -1.90 13.71 -2.70
C LEU A 126 -3.32 13.57 -3.28
N PRO A 127 -3.73 14.31 -4.34
CA PRO A 127 -5.04 14.12 -4.95
C PRO A 127 -5.29 12.69 -5.46
N ILE A 128 -4.24 11.99 -5.89
CA ILE A 128 -4.34 10.60 -6.33
C ILE A 128 -4.40 9.65 -5.13
N ILE A 129 -3.66 9.93 -4.07
CA ILE A 129 -3.73 9.17 -2.81
C ILE A 129 -5.16 9.26 -2.25
N GLU A 130 -5.74 10.45 -2.22
CA GLU A 130 -7.14 10.66 -1.80
C GLU A 130 -8.13 9.92 -2.70
N LEU A 131 -7.93 9.97 -4.03
CA LEU A 131 -8.77 9.27 -5.00
C LEU A 131 -8.80 7.76 -4.73
N VAL A 132 -7.63 7.15 -4.49
CA VAL A 132 -7.52 5.70 -4.28
C VAL A 132 -7.67 5.30 -2.82
N GLY A 133 -7.67 6.22 -1.88
CA GLY A 133 -7.91 5.98 -0.45
C GLY A 133 -9.38 5.79 -0.08
N GLN A 134 -10.32 6.07 -1.01
CA GLN A 134 -11.75 5.96 -0.78
C GLN A 134 -12.22 4.51 -0.72
N HIS A 135 -13.40 4.30 -0.11
CA HIS A 135 -14.03 2.99 0.00
C HIS A 135 -14.18 2.25 -1.35
N ARG A 136 -14.36 2.98 -2.44
CA ARG A 136 -14.50 2.45 -3.79
C ARG A 136 -13.22 2.54 -4.64
N TYR A 137 -12.05 2.44 -4.03
CA TYR A 137 -10.75 2.64 -4.68
C TYR A 137 -10.57 1.87 -6.01
N THR A 138 -10.99 0.61 -6.09
CA THR A 138 -10.92 -0.20 -7.34
C THR A 138 -11.71 0.45 -8.47
N THR A 139 -12.92 0.93 -8.18
CA THR A 139 -13.82 1.55 -9.15
C THR A 139 -13.27 2.89 -9.63
N SER A 140 -12.81 3.74 -8.69
CA SER A 140 -12.21 5.05 -8.99
C SER A 140 -10.90 4.92 -9.78
N THR A 141 -10.03 3.97 -9.41
CA THR A 141 -8.78 3.70 -10.14
C THR A 141 -9.06 3.29 -11.60
N LYS A 142 -10.01 2.36 -11.82
CA LYS A 142 -10.38 1.94 -13.18
C LYS A 142 -11.02 3.06 -14.00
N ALA A 143 -11.83 3.91 -13.37
CA ALA A 143 -12.41 5.07 -14.02
C ALA A 143 -11.34 6.11 -14.41
N ALA A 144 -10.38 6.37 -13.54
CA ALA A 144 -9.26 7.27 -13.82
C ALA A 144 -8.42 6.75 -15.00
N LEU A 145 -8.02 5.49 -14.98
CA LEU A 145 -7.25 4.88 -16.08
C LEU A 145 -8.00 4.97 -17.43
N LYS A 146 -9.31 4.72 -17.42
CA LYS A 146 -10.12 4.85 -18.64
C LYS A 146 -10.16 6.30 -19.16
N LEU A 147 -10.29 7.28 -18.27
CA LEU A 147 -10.25 8.70 -18.64
C LEU A 147 -8.87 9.14 -19.15
N MET A 148 -7.81 8.49 -18.69
CA MET A 148 -6.44 8.70 -19.16
C MET A 148 -6.16 8.04 -20.52
N GLY A 149 -7.06 7.18 -21.03
CA GLY A 149 -6.93 6.49 -22.30
C GLY A 149 -6.65 4.99 -22.20
N LEU A 150 -6.56 4.41 -20.99
CA LEU A 150 -6.33 2.98 -20.77
C LEU A 150 -7.61 2.30 -20.23
N ASP A 151 -8.39 1.68 -21.10
CA ASP A 151 -9.57 0.92 -20.67
C ASP A 151 -9.18 -0.47 -20.14
N VAL A 152 -9.12 -0.59 -18.83
CA VAL A 152 -8.84 -1.85 -18.10
C VAL A 152 -10.11 -2.62 -17.74
N GLY A 153 -11.22 -2.30 -18.40
CA GLY A 153 -12.53 -2.93 -18.18
C GLY A 153 -13.23 -2.50 -16.87
N PRO A 154 -14.46 -2.99 -16.67
CA PRO A 154 -15.22 -2.66 -15.46
C PRO A 154 -14.65 -3.36 -14.21
N PRO A 155 -15.03 -2.88 -13.01
CA PRO A 155 -14.79 -3.65 -11.79
C PRO A 155 -15.57 -4.98 -11.84
N ARG A 156 -15.09 -6.00 -11.14
CA ARG A 156 -15.82 -7.28 -11.01
C ARG A 156 -17.11 -7.09 -10.21
N PRO A 157 -18.23 -7.73 -10.62
CA PRO A 157 -19.42 -7.79 -9.78
C PRO A 157 -19.09 -8.31 -8.36
N PRO A 158 -19.80 -7.84 -7.33
CA PRO A 158 -20.95 -6.93 -7.37
C PRO A 158 -20.63 -5.45 -7.49
N ARG A 159 -19.34 -5.06 -7.63
CA ARG A 159 -18.96 -3.63 -7.76
C ARG A 159 -19.49 -3.07 -9.07
N LEU A 160 -20.08 -1.87 -8.96
CA LEU A 160 -20.58 -1.11 -10.11
C LEU A 160 -19.51 -0.11 -10.59
N LYS A 161 -19.60 0.30 -11.85
CA LYS A 161 -18.81 1.41 -12.41
C LYS A 161 -19.08 2.72 -11.66
N SER A 162 -18.13 3.62 -11.65
CA SER A 162 -18.35 4.99 -11.17
C SER A 162 -19.40 5.71 -12.03
N SER A 163 -20.29 6.46 -11.39
CA SER A 163 -21.35 7.23 -12.04
C SER A 163 -21.67 8.49 -11.22
N GLY A 164 -22.44 9.42 -11.79
CA GLY A 164 -22.90 10.62 -11.10
C GLY A 164 -21.75 11.45 -10.53
N SER A 165 -21.91 11.91 -9.29
CA SER A 165 -20.92 12.76 -8.59
C SER A 165 -19.56 12.09 -8.41
N GLU A 166 -19.53 10.79 -8.18
CA GLU A 166 -18.28 10.04 -8.07
C GLU A 166 -17.45 10.11 -9.37
N LEU A 167 -18.09 9.85 -10.52
CA LEU A 167 -17.40 9.95 -11.82
C LEU A 167 -16.96 11.37 -12.13
N ASN A 168 -17.77 12.37 -11.77
CA ASN A 168 -17.40 13.78 -11.96
C ASN A 168 -16.18 14.17 -11.12
N TRP A 169 -16.11 13.69 -9.88
CA TRP A 169 -14.92 13.90 -9.05
C TRP A 169 -13.67 13.24 -9.65
N VAL A 170 -13.77 11.98 -10.11
CA VAL A 170 -12.65 11.30 -10.79
C VAL A 170 -12.18 12.10 -12.01
N LYS A 171 -13.12 12.63 -12.83
CA LYS A 171 -12.80 13.50 -13.98
C LYS A 171 -12.03 14.74 -13.56
N GLN A 172 -12.52 15.45 -12.54
CA GLN A 172 -11.84 16.64 -12.02
C GLN A 172 -10.41 16.34 -11.56
N VAL A 173 -10.20 15.24 -10.84
CA VAL A 173 -8.85 14.83 -10.40
C VAL A 173 -7.94 14.55 -11.60
N VAL A 174 -8.43 13.83 -12.60
CA VAL A 174 -7.66 13.52 -13.83
C VAL A 174 -7.31 14.78 -14.61
N GLU A 175 -8.28 15.68 -14.80
CA GLU A 175 -8.11 16.94 -15.55
C GLU A 175 -7.19 17.93 -14.82
N ASN A 176 -7.41 18.16 -13.52
CA ASN A 176 -6.62 19.11 -12.72
C ASN A 176 -5.14 18.69 -12.60
N ASN A 177 -4.85 17.40 -12.68
CA ASN A 177 -3.50 16.87 -12.65
C ASN A 177 -2.92 16.57 -14.04
N ASN A 178 -3.63 16.94 -15.13
CA ASN A 178 -3.22 16.72 -16.52
C ASN A 178 -2.79 15.26 -16.81
N LEU A 179 -3.50 14.30 -16.23
CA LEU A 179 -3.13 12.88 -16.33
C LEU A 179 -3.49 12.33 -17.71
N LYS A 180 -2.50 11.70 -18.35
CA LYS A 180 -2.66 11.00 -19.65
C LYS A 180 -1.73 9.80 -19.66
N ILE A 181 -2.16 8.71 -20.29
CA ILE A 181 -1.24 7.61 -20.65
C ILE A 181 -0.29 8.12 -21.73
N LYS A 182 1.00 7.97 -21.48
CA LYS A 182 2.06 8.32 -22.43
C LYS A 182 2.36 7.14 -23.33
#